data_d33eeba0961a8a5419316773f146c89c
#
_entry.id   d33eeba0961a8a5419316773f146c89c
#
_cell.length_a   1.000
_cell.length_b   1.000
_cell.length_c   1.000
_cell.angle_alpha   90.00
_cell.angle_beta   90.00
_cell.angle_gamma   90.00
#
_symmetry.space_group_name_H-M   'P 1'
#
loop_
_entity.id
_entity.type
_entity.pdbx_description
1 polymer ?
#
loop_
_entity_poly.entity_id
_entity_poly.type
_entity_poly.pdbx_seq_one_letter_code
_entity_poly.pdbx_strand_id
1 'polypeptide(L)'
;MQNKTKLFKTAICIITTLILIFGTIPCGAVLSDESNAPTFTNLVVFMKFSDEDEFINNTYADTTVRNILDNTYNKSVYNVADYFKTVSGGKMNMQTLYLFDNNNSLTLSKPRGYYAEKDDQNPYGYESGEENSRMYELQTDWANTISNAITNGNKPKDIEENQYNFADLDRNRDGKI
;
A
#
# COMPACT_ATOMS: atom_id res chain seq x y z
N MET A 1 4.19 -7.15 -37.44
CA MET A 1 5.01 -7.79 -36.39
C MET A 1 6.37 -7.13 -36.15
N GLN A 2 6.87 -6.27 -37.05
CA GLN A 2 8.19 -5.59 -36.88
C GLN A 2 8.26 -4.44 -35.85
N ASN A 3 7.14 -3.80 -35.49
CA ASN A 3 7.17 -2.63 -34.59
C ASN A 3 7.35 -2.97 -33.09
N LYS A 4 6.93 -4.15 -32.65
CA LYS A 4 7.08 -4.56 -31.25
C LYS A 4 8.53 -4.88 -30.87
N THR A 5 9.28 -5.46 -31.83
CA THR A 5 10.69 -5.81 -31.61
C THR A 5 11.62 -4.60 -31.55
N LYS A 6 11.31 -3.52 -32.27
CA LYS A 6 12.05 -2.27 -32.22
C LYS A 6 11.82 -1.54 -30.89
N LEU A 7 10.57 -1.51 -30.40
CA LEU A 7 10.24 -0.87 -29.13
C LEU A 7 10.93 -1.58 -27.95
N PHE A 8 10.99 -2.91 -27.97
CA PHE A 8 11.64 -3.70 -26.94
C PHE A 8 13.17 -3.50 -26.90
N LYS A 9 13.82 -3.40 -28.07
CA LYS A 9 15.26 -3.12 -28.17
C LYS A 9 15.59 -1.70 -27.72
N THR A 10 14.73 -0.71 -27.97
CA THR A 10 14.91 0.67 -27.54
C THR A 10 14.71 0.81 -26.03
N ALA A 11 13.74 0.10 -25.44
CA ALA A 11 13.53 0.08 -24.00
C ALA A 11 14.70 -0.57 -23.25
N ILE A 12 15.27 -1.68 -23.76
CA ILE A 12 16.44 -2.31 -23.18
C ILE A 12 17.67 -1.40 -23.26
N CYS A 13 17.89 -0.69 -24.38
CA CYS A 13 18.97 0.28 -24.51
C CYS A 13 18.85 1.45 -23.51
N ILE A 14 17.64 1.96 -23.29
CA ILE A 14 17.41 3.05 -22.33
C ILE A 14 17.68 2.58 -20.90
N ILE A 15 17.24 1.37 -20.55
CA ILE A 15 17.47 0.80 -19.20
C ILE A 15 18.97 0.55 -18.96
N THR A 16 19.70 0.01 -19.96
CA THR A 16 21.15 -0.22 -19.83
C THR A 16 21.94 1.08 -19.77
N THR A 17 21.53 2.13 -20.50
CA THR A 17 22.17 3.43 -20.46
C THR A 17 21.92 4.14 -19.11
N LEU A 18 20.71 3.98 -18.53
CA LEU A 18 20.39 4.52 -17.22
C LEU A 18 21.22 3.86 -16.11
N ILE A 19 21.47 2.53 -16.19
CA ILE A 19 22.30 1.81 -15.23
C ILE A 19 23.77 2.24 -15.33
N LEU A 20 24.28 2.58 -16.55
CA LEU A 20 25.65 3.04 -16.75
C LEU A 20 25.90 4.48 -16.24
N ILE A 21 24.87 5.33 -16.24
CA ILE A 21 24.99 6.71 -15.72
C ILE A 21 25.06 6.74 -14.19
N PHE A 22 24.42 5.77 -13.51
CA PHE A 22 24.48 5.65 -12.05
C PHE A 22 25.67 4.81 -11.54
N GLY A 23 26.45 4.20 -12.43
CA GLY A 23 27.54 3.28 -12.08
C GLY A 23 28.86 3.93 -11.61
N THR A 24 28.94 5.26 -11.51
CA THR A 24 30.16 5.97 -11.08
C THR A 24 29.95 6.88 -9.87
N ILE A 25 28.98 6.58 -9.01
CA ILE A 25 29.00 7.18 -7.69
C ILE A 25 30.09 6.46 -6.91
N PRO A 26 31.18 7.15 -6.51
CA PRO A 26 32.17 6.52 -5.66
C PRO A 26 31.46 6.06 -4.39
N CYS A 27 31.46 4.75 -4.16
CA CYS A 27 30.98 4.16 -2.92
C CYS A 27 31.96 4.57 -1.78
N GLY A 28 31.95 5.84 -1.44
CA GLY A 28 32.39 6.29 -0.14
C GLY A 28 31.28 5.89 0.80
N ALA A 29 31.45 4.75 1.46
CA ALA A 29 30.60 4.38 2.57
C ALA A 29 30.75 5.46 3.65
N VAL A 30 29.94 6.50 3.55
CA VAL A 30 29.57 7.26 4.73
C VAL A 30 28.76 6.26 5.54
N LEU A 31 29.38 5.70 6.57
CA LEU A 31 28.67 5.01 7.63
C LEU A 31 27.75 6.07 8.25
N SER A 32 26.57 6.28 7.64
CA SER A 32 25.50 7.01 8.28
C SER A 32 25.14 6.19 9.50
N ASP A 33 25.12 6.81 10.64
CA ASP A 33 24.65 6.21 11.88
C ASP A 33 23.22 5.70 11.62
N GLU A 34 23.05 4.41 11.39
CA GLU A 34 21.75 3.78 11.05
C GLU A 34 20.72 4.02 12.16
N SER A 35 21.18 4.33 13.39
CA SER A 35 20.32 4.57 14.54
C SER A 35 19.45 5.83 14.42
N ASN A 36 19.84 6.78 13.55
CA ASN A 36 19.15 8.07 13.37
C ASN A 36 18.46 8.23 12.01
N ALA A 37 18.42 7.20 11.18
CA ALA A 37 17.75 7.27 9.90
C ALA A 37 16.22 7.49 10.09
N PRO A 38 15.61 8.49 9.40
CA PRO A 38 14.18 8.71 9.50
C PRO A 38 13.43 7.45 9.05
N THR A 39 12.38 7.09 9.78
CA THR A 39 11.51 5.98 9.43
C THR A 39 10.30 6.52 8.67
N PHE A 40 10.08 6.04 7.49
CA PHE A 40 8.83 6.23 6.75
C PHE A 40 7.82 5.18 7.22
N THR A 41 6.62 5.60 7.58
CA THR A 41 5.56 4.68 7.97
C THR A 41 4.63 4.43 6.78
N ASN A 42 4.50 3.16 6.40
CA ASN A 42 3.53 2.69 5.44
C ASN A 42 2.31 2.13 6.19
N LEU A 43 1.14 2.69 5.94
CA LEU A 43 -0.11 2.22 6.52
C LEU A 43 -0.88 1.39 5.51
N VAL A 44 -1.04 0.11 5.80
CA VAL A 44 -1.87 -0.82 5.02
C VAL A 44 -3.25 -0.90 5.65
N VAL A 45 -4.28 -0.60 4.88
CA VAL A 45 -5.67 -0.69 5.30
C VAL A 45 -6.36 -1.79 4.52
N PHE A 46 -6.89 -2.78 5.23
CA PHE A 46 -7.68 -3.83 4.61
C PHE A 46 -9.13 -3.41 4.51
N MET A 47 -9.66 -3.38 3.30
CA MET A 47 -11.04 -2.98 3.02
C MET A 47 -11.74 -4.00 2.14
N LYS A 48 -13.03 -4.18 2.39
CA LYS A 48 -13.92 -5.00 1.57
C LYS A 48 -15.20 -4.25 1.26
N PHE A 49 -15.87 -4.60 0.18
CA PHE A 49 -17.20 -4.11 -0.12
C PHE A 49 -18.25 -4.74 0.81
N SER A 50 -19.40 -4.09 0.95
CA SER A 50 -20.44 -4.52 1.91
C SER A 50 -21.05 -5.90 1.60
N ASP A 51 -20.93 -6.35 0.37
CA ASP A 51 -21.44 -7.63 -0.13
C ASP A 51 -20.36 -8.74 -0.21
N GLU A 52 -19.16 -8.48 0.32
CA GLU A 52 -18.05 -9.46 0.26
C GLU A 52 -17.82 -10.11 1.62
N ASP A 53 -17.38 -11.36 1.54
CA ASP A 53 -16.92 -12.11 2.71
C ASP A 53 -15.58 -11.57 3.24
N GLU A 54 -15.29 -11.87 4.51
CA GLU A 54 -14.01 -11.52 5.12
C GLU A 54 -12.86 -12.28 4.46
N PHE A 55 -11.80 -11.59 4.11
CA PHE A 55 -10.65 -12.16 3.40
C PHE A 55 -9.31 -12.07 4.15
N ILE A 56 -9.19 -11.18 5.14
CA ILE A 56 -7.91 -10.92 5.81
C ILE A 56 -7.35 -12.16 6.51
N ASN A 57 -8.24 -13.02 6.99
CA ASN A 57 -7.90 -14.28 7.67
C ASN A 57 -7.89 -15.47 6.71
N ASN A 58 -8.16 -15.27 5.41
CA ASN A 58 -8.08 -16.35 4.44
C ASN A 58 -6.65 -16.86 4.33
N THR A 59 -6.51 -18.18 4.26
CA THR A 59 -5.21 -18.86 4.18
C THR A 59 -4.92 -19.26 2.74
N TYR A 60 -3.73 -18.88 2.25
CA TYR A 60 -3.19 -19.29 0.96
C TYR A 60 -1.85 -19.96 1.21
N ALA A 61 -1.68 -21.19 0.79
CA ALA A 61 -0.45 -21.97 0.99
C ALA A 61 0.06 -21.91 2.45
N ASP A 62 -0.83 -22.20 3.39
CA ASP A 62 -0.57 -22.22 4.85
C ASP A 62 -0.21 -20.87 5.49
N THR A 63 -0.47 -19.76 4.81
CA THR A 63 -0.26 -18.42 5.38
C THR A 63 -1.46 -17.50 5.14
N THR A 64 -1.66 -16.52 6.01
CA THR A 64 -2.75 -15.55 5.88
C THR A 64 -2.36 -14.43 4.92
N VAL A 65 -3.36 -13.72 4.35
CA VAL A 65 -3.15 -12.53 3.52
C VAL A 65 -2.26 -11.51 4.24
N ARG A 66 -2.49 -11.28 5.52
CA ARG A 66 -1.69 -10.39 6.34
C ARG A 66 -0.22 -10.81 6.39
N ASN A 67 0.07 -12.09 6.63
CA ASN A 67 1.44 -12.59 6.65
C ASN A 67 2.12 -12.54 5.27
N ILE A 68 1.36 -12.75 4.19
CA ILE A 68 1.89 -12.59 2.83
C ILE A 68 2.36 -11.14 2.62
N LEU A 69 1.55 -10.17 3.01
CA LEU A 69 1.89 -8.75 2.87
C LEU A 69 3.07 -8.36 3.79
N ASP A 70 3.09 -8.84 5.03
CA ASP A 70 4.20 -8.56 5.93
C ASP A 70 5.53 -9.15 5.42
N ASN A 71 5.51 -10.34 4.86
CA ASN A 71 6.68 -10.89 4.18
C ASN A 71 7.12 -10.01 3.00
N THR A 72 6.18 -9.48 2.23
CA THR A 72 6.47 -8.60 1.09
C THR A 72 7.09 -7.28 1.54
N TYR A 73 6.57 -6.68 2.61
CA TYR A 73 7.02 -5.35 3.05
C TYR A 73 8.21 -5.38 4.01
N ASN A 74 8.32 -6.37 4.90
CA ASN A 74 9.23 -6.31 6.04
C ASN A 74 10.13 -7.53 6.25
N LYS A 75 9.74 -8.75 5.85
CA LYS A 75 10.40 -9.98 6.33
C LYS A 75 11.08 -10.85 5.29
N SER A 76 10.73 -10.79 4.02
CA SER A 76 11.39 -11.59 3.00
C SER A 76 12.81 -11.08 2.71
N VAL A 77 13.66 -11.94 2.15
CA VAL A 77 15.05 -11.59 1.78
C VAL A 77 15.12 -10.41 0.81
N TYR A 78 14.05 -10.17 0.04
CA TYR A 78 13.91 -9.05 -0.89
C TYR A 78 12.61 -8.33 -0.60
N ASN A 79 12.52 -7.69 0.57
CA ASN A 79 11.34 -6.95 0.98
C ASN A 79 11.43 -5.46 0.59
N VAL A 80 10.30 -4.77 0.66
CA VAL A 80 10.20 -3.36 0.26
C VAL A 80 11.00 -2.45 1.21
N ALA A 81 11.05 -2.76 2.50
CA ALA A 81 11.81 -1.98 3.49
C ALA A 81 13.32 -2.03 3.18
N ASP A 82 13.85 -3.21 2.89
CA ASP A 82 15.26 -3.38 2.51
C ASP A 82 15.59 -2.70 1.18
N TYR A 83 14.65 -2.72 0.22
CA TYR A 83 14.81 -1.97 -1.02
C TYR A 83 15.02 -0.48 -0.73
N PHE A 84 14.12 0.15 0.02
CA PHE A 84 14.23 1.58 0.34
C PHE A 84 15.47 1.89 1.19
N LYS A 85 15.83 1.03 2.14
CA LYS A 85 17.06 1.16 2.91
C LYS A 85 18.28 1.12 1.99
N THR A 86 18.32 0.19 1.06
CA THR A 86 19.45 0.03 0.12
C THR A 86 19.58 1.20 -0.84
N VAL A 87 18.48 1.61 -1.53
CA VAL A 87 18.54 2.69 -2.51
C VAL A 87 18.80 4.06 -1.89
N SER A 88 18.45 4.24 -0.63
CA SER A 88 18.75 5.46 0.14
C SER A 88 20.17 5.49 0.74
N GLY A 89 20.93 4.40 0.60
CA GLY A 89 22.25 4.26 1.26
C GLY A 89 22.13 4.24 2.78
N GLY A 90 21.10 3.59 3.34
CA GLY A 90 20.83 3.51 4.78
C GLY A 90 20.22 4.77 5.39
N LYS A 91 19.87 5.76 4.56
CA LYS A 91 19.31 7.05 5.04
C LYS A 91 17.81 7.04 5.27
N MET A 92 17.12 5.95 4.95
CA MET A 92 15.69 5.80 5.13
C MET A 92 15.35 4.39 5.64
N ASN A 93 14.56 4.33 6.69
CA ASN A 93 13.93 3.11 7.17
C ASN A 93 12.44 3.12 6.80
N MET A 94 11.83 1.95 6.63
CA MET A 94 10.40 1.81 6.42
C MET A 94 9.82 0.88 7.48
N GLN A 95 8.69 1.29 8.04
CA GLN A 95 7.87 0.48 8.94
C GLN A 95 6.49 0.32 8.32
N THR A 96 5.95 -0.88 8.31
CA THR A 96 4.58 -1.14 7.84
C THR A 96 3.68 -1.40 9.05
N LEU A 97 2.58 -0.66 9.10
CA LEU A 97 1.51 -0.83 10.06
C LEU A 97 0.22 -1.24 9.35
N TYR A 98 -0.66 -1.89 10.06
CA TYR A 98 -1.92 -2.42 9.55
C TYR A 98 -3.10 -1.83 10.34
N LEU A 99 -4.12 -1.37 9.62
CA LEU A 99 -5.38 -0.90 10.23
C LEU A 99 -6.51 -1.84 9.80
N PHE A 100 -7.23 -2.36 10.81
CA PHE A 100 -8.40 -3.20 10.64
C PHE A 100 -9.35 -3.06 11.82
N ASP A 101 -10.58 -3.56 11.67
CA ASP A 101 -11.60 -3.55 12.70
C ASP A 101 -11.68 -4.93 13.40
N ASN A 102 -11.25 -5.02 14.66
CA ASN A 102 -11.30 -6.26 15.45
C ASN A 102 -10.75 -7.49 14.69
N ASN A 103 -9.61 -7.34 13.99
CA ASN A 103 -9.00 -8.34 13.13
C ASN A 103 -9.77 -8.67 11.84
N ASN A 104 -10.73 -7.84 11.44
CA ASN A 104 -11.43 -7.94 10.17
C ASN A 104 -11.12 -6.75 9.29
N SER A 105 -11.37 -6.89 7.98
CA SER A 105 -11.30 -5.78 7.03
C SER A 105 -12.31 -4.70 7.39
N LEU A 106 -11.97 -3.45 7.14
CA LEU A 106 -12.95 -2.36 7.18
C LEU A 106 -13.97 -2.58 6.06
N THR A 107 -15.25 -2.38 6.36
CA THR A 107 -16.32 -2.63 5.39
C THR A 107 -16.82 -1.31 4.80
N LEU A 108 -16.76 -1.18 3.48
CA LEU A 108 -17.33 -0.06 2.74
C LEU A 108 -18.85 -0.06 2.82
N SER A 109 -19.46 1.10 2.66
CA SER A 109 -20.93 1.26 2.83
C SER A 109 -21.74 0.64 1.71
N LYS A 110 -21.14 0.43 0.54
CA LYS A 110 -21.83 -0.04 -0.67
C LYS A 110 -21.24 -1.36 -1.19
N PRO A 111 -22.04 -2.14 -1.92
CA PRO A 111 -21.58 -3.34 -2.58
C PRO A 111 -20.66 -3.01 -3.77
N ARG A 112 -19.84 -3.97 -4.19
CA ARG A 112 -18.93 -3.82 -5.34
C ARG A 112 -19.65 -3.38 -6.60
N GLY A 113 -20.81 -3.98 -6.89
CA GLY A 113 -21.61 -3.68 -8.08
C GLY A 113 -22.06 -2.21 -8.17
N TYR A 114 -22.22 -1.53 -7.05
CA TYR A 114 -22.56 -0.11 -7.04
C TYR A 114 -21.49 0.77 -7.69
N TYR A 115 -20.23 0.38 -7.59
CA TYR A 115 -19.06 1.10 -8.14
C TYR A 115 -18.60 0.54 -9.50
N ALA A 116 -19.32 -0.41 -10.07
CA ALA A 116 -19.07 -0.95 -11.41
C ALA A 116 -20.12 -0.43 -12.42
N GLU A 117 -19.80 -0.49 -13.70
CA GLU A 117 -20.74 -0.12 -14.75
C GLU A 117 -21.96 -1.05 -14.73
N LYS A 118 -23.12 -0.47 -15.03
CA LYS A 118 -24.38 -1.20 -15.12
C LYS A 118 -24.43 -2.06 -16.36
N ASP A 119 -24.80 -3.31 -16.16
CA ASP A 119 -25.09 -4.29 -17.22
C ASP A 119 -26.22 -5.23 -16.79
N ASP A 120 -26.49 -6.26 -17.61
CA ASP A 120 -27.56 -7.24 -17.36
C ASP A 120 -27.33 -8.05 -16.07
N GLN A 121 -26.07 -8.20 -15.62
CA GLN A 121 -25.69 -8.92 -14.40
C GLN A 121 -25.55 -7.98 -13.20
N ASN A 122 -25.35 -6.69 -13.45
CA ASN A 122 -25.19 -5.65 -12.44
C ASN A 122 -26.19 -4.49 -12.65
N PRO A 123 -27.49 -4.68 -12.39
CA PRO A 123 -28.51 -3.67 -12.63
C PRO A 123 -28.42 -2.46 -11.69
N TYR A 124 -27.63 -2.52 -10.62
CA TYR A 124 -27.44 -1.47 -9.61
C TYR A 124 -26.17 -0.63 -9.85
N GLY A 125 -25.43 -0.91 -10.91
CA GLY A 125 -24.23 -0.18 -11.29
C GLY A 125 -24.51 1.23 -11.80
N TYR A 126 -23.46 1.96 -12.12
CA TYR A 126 -23.55 3.31 -12.64
C TYR A 126 -23.85 3.31 -14.16
N GLU A 127 -24.53 4.35 -14.62
CA GLU A 127 -24.76 4.58 -16.05
C GLU A 127 -23.52 5.20 -16.72
N SER A 128 -23.37 5.01 -18.03
CA SER A 128 -22.28 5.61 -18.79
C SER A 128 -22.21 7.13 -18.61
N GLY A 129 -21.02 7.64 -18.28
CA GLY A 129 -20.80 9.06 -17.97
C GLY A 129 -20.81 9.40 -16.48
N GLU A 130 -21.13 8.45 -15.59
CA GLU A 130 -21.12 8.63 -14.13
C GLU A 130 -19.82 8.12 -13.47
N GLU A 131 -18.87 7.59 -14.23
CA GLU A 131 -17.65 6.92 -13.74
C GLU A 131 -16.85 7.79 -12.74
N ASN A 132 -16.66 9.06 -13.09
CA ASN A 132 -15.93 10.00 -12.25
C ASN A 132 -16.68 10.30 -10.95
N SER A 133 -18.00 10.41 -11.00
CA SER A 133 -18.83 10.62 -9.82
C SER A 133 -18.77 9.41 -8.89
N ARG A 134 -18.87 8.20 -9.43
CA ARG A 134 -18.76 6.95 -8.66
C ARG A 134 -17.38 6.74 -8.06
N MET A 135 -16.33 7.11 -8.80
CA MET A 135 -14.96 7.06 -8.27
C MET A 135 -14.78 8.04 -7.11
N TYR A 136 -15.34 9.25 -7.20
CA TYR A 136 -15.30 10.22 -6.10
C TYR A 136 -16.10 9.74 -4.87
N GLU A 137 -17.28 9.13 -5.10
CA GLU A 137 -18.05 8.51 -4.02
C GLU A 137 -17.27 7.38 -3.33
N LEU A 138 -16.58 6.52 -4.10
CA LEU A 138 -15.75 5.45 -3.56
C LEU A 138 -14.60 6.00 -2.70
N GLN A 139 -13.92 7.04 -3.18
CA GLN A 139 -12.84 7.70 -2.42
C GLN A 139 -13.38 8.32 -1.12
N THR A 140 -14.57 8.90 -1.17
CA THR A 140 -15.24 9.48 0.00
C THR A 140 -15.65 8.39 1.00
N ASP A 141 -16.18 7.27 0.51
CA ASP A 141 -16.53 6.11 1.35
C ASP A 141 -15.30 5.52 2.04
N TRP A 142 -14.18 5.40 1.34
CA TRP A 142 -12.90 5.00 1.93
C TRP A 142 -12.48 5.94 3.07
N ALA A 143 -12.44 7.24 2.79
CA ALA A 143 -12.02 8.22 3.76
C ALA A 143 -12.91 8.20 5.03
N ASN A 144 -14.22 8.11 4.83
CA ASN A 144 -15.18 8.03 5.93
C ASN A 144 -15.03 6.73 6.72
N THR A 145 -14.82 5.60 6.04
CA THR A 145 -14.66 4.29 6.67
C THR A 145 -13.40 4.26 7.55
N ILE A 146 -12.29 4.79 7.05
CA ILE A 146 -11.05 4.93 7.82
C ILE A 146 -11.25 5.88 9.01
N SER A 147 -11.84 7.05 8.77
CA SER A 147 -12.11 8.05 9.81
C SER A 147 -12.99 7.49 10.94
N ASN A 148 -14.03 6.75 10.58
CA ASN A 148 -14.91 6.08 11.53
C ASN A 148 -14.17 5.02 12.35
N ALA A 149 -13.32 4.20 11.71
CA ALA A 149 -12.52 3.21 12.42
C ALA A 149 -11.60 3.87 13.46
N ILE A 150 -10.94 4.97 13.09
CA ILE A 150 -10.08 5.74 13.99
C ILE A 150 -10.89 6.34 15.15
N THR A 151 -12.04 6.94 14.85
CA THR A 151 -12.94 7.55 15.85
C THR A 151 -13.49 6.52 16.83
N ASN A 152 -13.73 5.29 16.36
CA ASN A 152 -14.15 4.15 17.19
C ASN A 152 -13.01 3.54 18.01
N GLY A 153 -11.81 4.12 17.94
CA GLY A 153 -10.67 3.72 18.76
C GLY A 153 -9.77 2.64 18.14
N ASN A 154 -9.96 2.29 16.87
CA ASN A 154 -9.06 1.37 16.20
C ASN A 154 -7.69 2.03 16.01
N LYS A 155 -6.65 1.28 16.32
CA LYS A 155 -5.27 1.76 16.22
C LYS A 155 -4.50 0.95 15.19
N PRO A 156 -3.57 1.58 14.46
CA PRO A 156 -2.63 0.83 13.63
C PRO A 156 -1.81 -0.12 14.50
N LYS A 157 -1.52 -1.28 13.95
CA LYS A 157 -0.71 -2.31 14.60
C LYS A 157 0.36 -2.80 13.66
N ASP A 158 1.52 -3.19 14.21
CA ASP A 158 2.49 -3.97 13.45
C ASP A 158 2.08 -5.47 13.40
N ILE A 159 2.92 -6.28 12.77
CA ILE A 159 2.64 -7.73 12.66
C ILE A 159 2.72 -8.44 14.02
N GLU A 160 3.39 -7.85 14.99
CA GLU A 160 3.54 -8.37 16.35
C GLU A 160 2.41 -7.88 17.29
N GLU A 161 1.38 -7.22 16.72
CA GLU A 161 0.22 -6.66 17.43
C GLU A 161 0.54 -5.45 18.33
N ASN A 162 1.75 -4.87 18.25
CA ASN A 162 2.04 -3.63 18.95
C ASN A 162 1.17 -2.50 18.38
N GLN A 163 0.49 -1.78 19.25
CA GLN A 163 -0.40 -0.67 18.87
C GLN A 163 0.33 0.65 18.81
N TYR A 164 -0.02 1.47 17.83
CA TYR A 164 0.52 2.80 17.62
C TYR A 164 -0.60 3.84 17.66
N ASN A 165 -0.33 5.04 18.18
CA ASN A 165 -1.29 6.13 18.08
C ASN A 165 -1.05 6.89 16.77
N PHE A 166 -2.13 7.33 16.12
CA PHE A 166 -2.00 8.14 14.90
C PHE A 166 -1.20 9.44 15.16
N ALA A 167 -1.36 10.06 16.33
CA ALA A 167 -0.58 11.24 16.69
C ALA A 167 0.95 11.00 16.72
N ASP A 168 1.38 9.77 17.01
CA ASP A 168 2.80 9.40 17.00
C ASP A 168 3.35 9.23 15.58
N LEU A 169 2.46 9.06 14.59
CA LEU A 169 2.80 8.93 13.16
C LEU A 169 2.93 10.31 12.48
N ASP A 170 2.32 11.34 13.05
CA ASP A 170 2.45 12.73 12.61
C ASP A 170 3.78 13.33 13.11
N ARG A 171 4.85 13.06 12.39
CA ARG A 171 6.21 13.47 12.80
C ARG A 171 6.45 14.95 12.77
N ASN A 172 5.84 15.67 11.85
CA ASN A 172 5.96 17.12 11.72
C ASN A 172 4.95 17.87 12.59
N ARG A 173 4.01 17.14 13.23
CA ARG A 173 2.98 17.65 14.13
C ARG A 173 2.08 18.71 13.48
N ASP A 174 1.80 18.56 12.19
CA ASP A 174 0.89 19.45 11.46
C ASP A 174 -0.57 19.00 11.49
N GLY A 175 -0.87 17.90 12.18
CA GLY A 175 -2.20 17.30 12.30
C GLY A 175 -2.62 16.50 11.08
N LYS A 176 -1.69 16.18 10.16
CA LYS A 176 -1.91 15.35 8.97
C LYS A 176 -1.02 14.12 9.01
N ILE A 177 -1.56 13.01 8.56
CA ILE A 177 -0.87 11.72 8.50
C ILE A 177 -0.73 11.32 7.03
#